data_1a927280cbf2b589c621c0895b4c2fb9
#
_entry.id   1a927280cbf2b589c621c0895b4c2fb9
#
_cell.length_a   1.000
_cell.length_b   1.000
_cell.length_c   1.000
_cell.angle_alpha   90.00
_cell.angle_beta   90.00
_cell.angle_gamma   90.00
#
_symmetry.space_group_name_H-M   'P 1'
#
loop_
_entity.id
_entity.type
_entity.pdbx_description
1 polymer ?
#
loop_
_entity_poly.entity_id
_entity_poly.type
_entity_poly.pdbx_seq_one_letter_code
_entity_poly.pdbx_strand_id
1 'polypeptide(L)'
;MNSTSIKKWLILSVLFFLPVIFLLFLYPSTHNYNSLDIVKNNIKDVDSFTYIEEDKRLLRGNITVLAFLGDNPMDNLTVALNLKELIYDKFKGFKKFQLLMIVPNGSEDQVNELLLELYAYDELKYWGFAFGSSDQIKGLHSSLKSSNALNSDLSSPYIFIVDKDLSQRGRIDDRKPSDVDKGVEIFGLSSYNSTKVSEIKNKMNDDLRILFTEYRQKRKAGVDSNNRRNENIEN
;
A
#
# COMPACT_ATOMS: atom_id res chain seq x y z
N MET A 1 13.42 24.43 -57.60
CA MET A 1 13.17 23.32 -56.64
C MET A 1 11.73 22.87 -56.81
N ASN A 2 11.49 21.62 -57.26
CA ASN A 2 10.14 21.20 -57.65
C ASN A 2 9.20 21.13 -56.44
N SER A 3 8.02 21.72 -56.56
CA SER A 3 6.95 21.74 -55.53
C SER A 3 6.65 20.35 -54.95
N THR A 4 6.80 19.27 -55.73
CA THR A 4 6.64 17.89 -55.31
C THR A 4 7.74 17.39 -54.37
N SER A 5 8.98 17.85 -54.51
CA SER A 5 10.08 17.52 -53.62
C SER A 5 9.90 18.18 -52.24
N ILE A 6 9.47 19.40 -52.21
CA ILE A 6 9.23 20.15 -50.96
C ILE A 6 8.10 19.48 -50.16
N LYS A 7 7.02 19.08 -50.83
CA LYS A 7 5.91 18.36 -50.17
C LYS A 7 6.34 17.02 -49.59
N LYS A 8 7.18 16.25 -50.29
CA LYS A 8 7.72 14.97 -49.79
C LYS A 8 8.56 15.16 -48.54
N TRP A 9 9.47 16.14 -48.53
CA TRP A 9 10.31 16.41 -47.37
C TRP A 9 9.52 16.91 -46.18
N LEU A 10 8.49 17.73 -46.40
CA LEU A 10 7.61 18.23 -45.36
C LEU A 10 6.80 17.09 -44.71
N ILE A 11 6.23 16.19 -45.54
CA ILE A 11 5.49 15.01 -45.02
C ILE A 11 6.43 14.11 -44.22
N LEU A 12 7.65 13.86 -44.69
CA LEU A 12 8.63 13.03 -44.00
C LEU A 12 9.06 13.67 -42.68
N SER A 13 9.28 14.97 -42.65
CA SER A 13 9.61 15.69 -41.42
C SER A 13 8.48 15.64 -40.41
N VAL A 14 7.23 15.85 -40.82
CA VAL A 14 6.06 15.74 -39.92
C VAL A 14 5.94 14.33 -39.39
N LEU A 15 6.05 13.31 -40.24
CA LEU A 15 5.94 11.92 -39.84
C LEU A 15 7.02 11.52 -38.80
N PHE A 16 8.23 12.06 -38.93
CA PHE A 16 9.34 11.76 -38.04
C PHE A 16 9.30 12.55 -36.74
N PHE A 17 9.03 13.86 -36.82
CA PHE A 17 9.09 14.73 -35.65
C PHE A 17 7.79 14.75 -34.84
N LEU A 18 6.62 14.45 -35.42
CA LEU A 18 5.35 14.45 -34.70
C LEU A 18 5.33 13.48 -33.52
N PRO A 19 5.78 12.20 -33.63
CA PRO A 19 5.88 11.30 -32.48
C PRO A 19 6.84 11.82 -31.41
N VAL A 20 7.98 12.41 -31.81
CA VAL A 20 8.97 12.94 -30.86
C VAL A 20 8.41 14.16 -30.11
N ILE A 21 7.76 15.07 -30.83
CA ILE A 21 7.11 16.24 -30.24
C ILE A 21 5.99 15.78 -29.29
N PHE A 22 5.19 14.81 -29.69
CA PHE A 22 4.14 14.23 -28.84
C PHE A 22 4.73 13.64 -27.55
N LEU A 23 5.83 12.89 -27.62
CA LEU A 23 6.53 12.39 -26.43
C LEU A 23 7.10 13.51 -25.57
N LEU A 24 7.62 14.58 -26.17
CA LEU A 24 8.10 15.76 -25.45
C LEU A 24 6.97 16.51 -24.73
N PHE A 25 5.77 16.55 -25.28
CA PHE A 25 4.58 17.10 -24.60
C PHE A 25 4.12 16.25 -23.44
N LEU A 26 4.32 14.92 -23.48
CA LEU A 26 3.99 14.01 -22.37
C LEU A 26 5.05 14.03 -21.27
N TYR A 27 6.29 14.43 -21.59
CA TYR A 27 7.40 14.40 -20.63
C TYR A 27 7.22 15.32 -19.41
N PRO A 28 6.68 16.55 -19.49
CA PRO A 28 6.43 17.39 -18.32
C PRO A 28 5.12 17.08 -17.59
N SER A 29 4.45 15.97 -17.90
CA SER A 29 3.30 15.51 -17.13
C SER A 29 3.77 15.14 -15.71
N THR A 30 3.94 16.16 -14.87
CA THR A 30 4.05 15.97 -13.42
C THR A 30 2.71 15.44 -12.97
N HIS A 31 2.69 14.14 -12.66
CA HIS A 31 1.54 13.55 -12.00
C HIS A 31 1.46 14.14 -10.58
N ASN A 32 0.67 15.18 -10.43
CA ASN A 32 0.28 15.72 -9.13
C ASN A 32 -0.68 14.70 -8.48
N TYR A 33 -0.10 13.67 -7.87
CA TYR A 33 -0.86 12.83 -6.97
C TYR A 33 -1.09 13.62 -5.68
N ASN A 34 -2.35 13.79 -5.31
CA ASN A 34 -2.65 14.17 -3.94
C ASN A 34 -2.08 13.06 -3.03
N SER A 35 -1.30 13.45 -2.03
CA SER A 35 -0.77 12.50 -1.05
C SER A 35 -1.94 11.79 -0.36
N LEU A 36 -1.73 10.52 -0.04
CA LEU A 36 -2.73 9.78 0.74
C LEU A 36 -2.82 10.36 2.15
N ASP A 37 -4.04 10.57 2.65
CA ASP A 37 -4.24 11.21 3.95
C ASP A 37 -3.72 10.35 5.10
N ILE A 38 -3.30 11.01 6.17
CA ILE A 38 -3.07 10.39 7.46
C ILE A 38 -4.39 10.42 8.23
N VAL A 39 -4.97 9.25 8.49
CA VAL A 39 -6.24 9.14 9.22
C VAL A 39 -6.06 8.96 10.72
N LYS A 40 -4.89 8.46 11.15
CA LYS A 40 -4.48 8.37 12.55
C LYS A 40 -2.96 8.28 12.69
N ASN A 41 -2.39 8.96 13.66
CA ASN A 41 -0.97 8.90 14.01
C ASN A 41 -0.73 7.99 15.22
N ASN A 42 0.53 7.66 15.46
CA ASN A 42 1.02 6.93 16.62
C ASN A 42 0.35 5.56 16.78
N ILE A 43 0.31 4.79 15.69
CA ILE A 43 -0.10 3.41 15.75
C ILE A 43 0.92 2.62 16.58
N LYS A 44 0.43 1.74 17.47
CA LYS A 44 1.32 0.87 18.26
C LYS A 44 2.12 -0.05 17.33
N ASP A 45 3.42 -0.17 17.60
CA ASP A 45 4.25 -1.14 16.89
C ASP A 45 4.03 -2.55 17.46
N VAL A 46 4.52 -3.54 16.75
CA VAL A 46 4.39 -4.98 17.08
C VAL A 46 5.70 -5.54 17.70
N ASP A 47 6.47 -4.68 18.36
CA ASP A 47 7.77 -5.01 18.96
C ASP A 47 7.68 -6.07 20.07
N SER A 48 6.55 -6.17 20.75
CA SER A 48 6.26 -7.16 21.81
C SER A 48 5.60 -8.45 21.31
N PHE A 49 5.35 -8.59 20.00
CA PHE A 49 4.79 -9.78 19.40
C PHE A 49 5.88 -10.81 19.12
N THR A 50 5.50 -12.10 19.03
CA THR A 50 6.39 -13.18 18.63
C THR A 50 6.18 -13.56 17.17
N TYR A 51 7.13 -14.29 16.57
CA TYR A 51 7.15 -14.63 15.14
C TYR A 51 7.56 -16.10 14.98
N ILE A 52 7.11 -16.74 13.89
CA ILE A 52 7.53 -18.13 13.57
C ILE A 52 9.01 -18.13 13.18
N GLU A 53 9.45 -17.12 12.42
CA GLU A 53 10.83 -16.96 11.97
C GLU A 53 11.57 -15.96 12.86
N GLU A 54 12.91 -16.05 12.91
CA GLU A 54 13.75 -15.10 13.65
C GLU A 54 13.68 -13.65 13.10
N ASP A 55 13.10 -13.46 11.91
CA ASP A 55 12.98 -12.16 11.24
C ASP A 55 11.83 -11.33 11.82
N LYS A 56 12.13 -10.58 12.86
CA LYS A 56 11.19 -9.66 13.52
C LYS A 56 10.74 -8.55 12.58
N ARG A 57 9.45 -8.51 12.26
CA ARG A 57 8.85 -7.56 11.31
C ARG A 57 8.13 -6.43 12.02
N LEU A 58 8.82 -5.32 12.25
CA LEU A 58 8.22 -4.12 12.83
C LEU A 58 7.38 -3.36 11.79
N LEU A 59 6.37 -2.63 12.27
CA LEU A 59 5.63 -1.68 11.43
C LEU A 59 6.51 -0.49 11.09
N ARG A 60 7.26 0.01 12.07
CA ARG A 60 8.19 1.13 11.89
C ARG A 60 9.20 0.86 10.78
N GLY A 61 9.34 1.82 9.87
CA GLY A 61 10.27 1.73 8.74
C GLY A 61 9.78 0.94 7.55
N ASN A 62 8.57 0.35 7.62
CA ASN A 62 7.94 -0.41 6.55
C ASN A 62 6.57 0.18 6.18
N ILE A 63 6.17 0.00 4.92
CA ILE A 63 4.78 0.20 4.49
C ILE A 63 4.10 -1.14 4.66
N THR A 64 3.21 -1.22 5.63
CA THR A 64 2.60 -2.46 6.06
C THR A 64 1.12 -2.50 5.72
N VAL A 65 0.70 -3.57 5.09
CA VAL A 65 -0.69 -3.98 5.02
C VAL A 65 -0.94 -4.90 6.21
N LEU A 66 -1.79 -4.43 7.13
CA LEU A 66 -2.06 -5.07 8.42
C LEU A 66 -3.44 -5.72 8.41
N ALA A 67 -3.52 -7.01 8.75
CA ALA A 67 -4.75 -7.77 8.85
C ALA A 67 -4.81 -8.56 10.17
N PHE A 68 -6.03 -8.86 10.64
CA PHE A 68 -6.30 -9.63 11.86
C PHE A 68 -7.05 -10.90 11.46
N LEU A 69 -6.40 -12.07 11.59
CA LEU A 69 -6.96 -13.33 11.10
C LEU A 69 -7.68 -14.17 12.17
N GLY A 70 -7.56 -13.77 13.45
CA GLY A 70 -8.21 -14.51 14.54
C GLY A 70 -7.47 -15.79 14.94
N ASP A 71 -8.11 -16.56 15.82
CA ASP A 71 -7.55 -17.78 16.42
C ASP A 71 -7.53 -18.97 15.44
N ASN A 72 -8.39 -18.98 14.42
CA ASN A 72 -8.35 -19.92 13.32
C ASN A 72 -8.13 -19.20 11.97
N PRO A 73 -6.88 -18.96 11.56
CA PRO A 73 -6.55 -18.29 10.31
C PRO A 73 -7.11 -18.96 9.06
N MET A 74 -7.38 -20.27 9.09
CA MET A 74 -7.98 -20.98 7.96
C MET A 74 -9.41 -20.55 7.67
N ASP A 75 -10.17 -20.09 8.64
CA ASP A 75 -11.52 -19.54 8.43
C ASP A 75 -11.47 -18.25 7.59
N ASN A 76 -10.30 -17.59 7.59
CA ASN A 76 -10.02 -16.39 6.83
C ASN A 76 -9.12 -16.64 5.59
N LEU A 77 -9.05 -17.88 5.09
CA LEU A 77 -8.26 -18.24 3.90
C LEU A 77 -8.60 -17.34 2.69
N THR A 78 -9.88 -17.05 2.47
CA THR A 78 -10.30 -16.15 1.37
C THR A 78 -9.71 -14.74 1.51
N VAL A 79 -9.59 -14.23 2.74
CA VAL A 79 -8.94 -12.94 3.03
C VAL A 79 -7.47 -13.00 2.63
N ALA A 80 -6.77 -14.05 3.06
CA ALA A 80 -5.36 -14.24 2.76
C ALA A 80 -5.10 -14.39 1.25
N LEU A 81 -5.91 -15.17 0.54
CA LEU A 81 -5.81 -15.34 -0.91
C LEU A 81 -6.09 -14.04 -1.66
N ASN A 82 -7.12 -13.29 -1.29
CA ASN A 82 -7.41 -11.99 -1.88
C ASN A 82 -6.25 -11.02 -1.69
N LEU A 83 -5.65 -10.99 -0.50
CA LEU A 83 -4.48 -10.16 -0.23
C LEU A 83 -3.26 -10.59 -1.03
N LYS A 84 -3.06 -11.91 -1.19
CA LYS A 84 -1.97 -12.44 -2.00
C LYS A 84 -2.09 -11.99 -3.45
N GLU A 85 -3.21 -12.29 -4.10
CA GLU A 85 -3.39 -12.03 -5.53
C GLU A 85 -3.53 -10.53 -5.85
N LEU A 86 -4.29 -9.80 -5.04
CA LEU A 86 -4.67 -8.43 -5.37
C LEU A 86 -3.67 -7.39 -4.89
N ILE A 87 -2.89 -7.71 -3.85
CA ILE A 87 -1.95 -6.78 -3.22
C ILE A 87 -0.53 -7.32 -3.25
N TYR A 88 -0.25 -8.47 -2.61
CA TYR A 88 1.12 -8.95 -2.45
C TYR A 88 1.85 -9.12 -3.78
N ASP A 89 1.26 -9.83 -4.74
CA ASP A 89 1.87 -10.10 -6.03
C ASP A 89 2.19 -8.83 -6.84
N LYS A 90 1.48 -7.74 -6.59
CA LYS A 90 1.73 -6.45 -7.24
C LYS A 90 2.81 -5.62 -6.56
N PHE A 91 2.96 -5.75 -5.24
CA PHE A 91 3.81 -4.86 -4.45
C PHE A 91 5.04 -5.54 -3.84
N LYS A 92 5.17 -6.89 -3.91
CA LYS A 92 6.32 -7.65 -3.38
C LYS A 92 7.70 -7.22 -3.92
N GLY A 93 7.76 -6.51 -5.04
CA GLY A 93 9.00 -5.92 -5.58
C GLY A 93 9.43 -4.60 -4.94
N PHE A 94 8.61 -4.00 -4.09
CA PHE A 94 8.96 -2.73 -3.45
C PHE A 94 9.73 -2.97 -2.15
N LYS A 95 10.90 -2.32 -2.04
CA LYS A 95 11.67 -2.33 -0.79
C LYS A 95 10.84 -1.70 0.34
N LYS A 96 10.88 -2.33 1.51
CA LYS A 96 10.15 -1.85 2.69
C LYS A 96 8.61 -1.97 2.57
N PHE A 97 8.11 -2.86 1.72
CA PHE A 97 6.74 -3.32 1.72
C PHE A 97 6.63 -4.63 2.48
N GLN A 98 5.55 -4.81 3.22
CA GLN A 98 5.22 -6.09 3.86
C GLN A 98 3.72 -6.24 4.07
N LEU A 99 3.26 -7.49 4.10
CA LEU A 99 1.98 -7.88 4.69
C LEU A 99 2.25 -8.47 6.06
N LEU A 100 1.49 -8.05 7.06
CA LEU A 100 1.61 -8.57 8.42
C LEU A 100 0.24 -9.01 8.91
N MET A 101 0.13 -10.30 9.20
CA MET A 101 -1.05 -10.96 9.73
C MET A 101 -0.92 -11.07 11.24
N ILE A 102 -1.89 -10.53 11.96
CA ILE A 102 -1.96 -10.59 13.41
C ILE A 102 -2.82 -11.78 13.81
N VAL A 103 -2.27 -12.63 14.64
CA VAL A 103 -2.93 -13.86 15.14
C VAL A 103 -2.70 -14.03 16.65
N PRO A 104 -3.62 -14.66 17.40
CA PRO A 104 -3.38 -14.99 18.78
C PRO A 104 -2.24 -16.00 18.98
N ASN A 105 -1.59 -15.95 20.13
CA ASN A 105 -0.66 -16.98 20.55
C ASN A 105 -1.39 -18.34 20.63
N GLY A 106 -0.77 -19.39 20.16
CA GLY A 106 -1.35 -20.74 20.12
C GLY A 106 -2.03 -21.10 18.79
N SER A 107 -2.00 -20.18 17.79
CA SER A 107 -2.51 -20.42 16.43
C SER A 107 -1.41 -20.85 15.45
N GLU A 108 -0.26 -21.29 15.95
CA GLU A 108 0.93 -21.57 15.11
C GLU A 108 0.66 -22.71 14.12
N ASP A 109 -0.05 -23.76 14.56
CA ASP A 109 -0.38 -24.92 13.71
C ASP A 109 -1.34 -24.51 12.59
N GLN A 110 -2.37 -23.71 12.89
CA GLN A 110 -3.33 -23.20 11.90
C GLN A 110 -2.67 -22.23 10.91
N VAL A 111 -1.70 -21.44 11.37
CA VAL A 111 -0.89 -20.60 10.49
C VAL A 111 -0.04 -21.46 9.56
N ASN A 112 0.54 -22.57 10.03
CA ASN A 112 1.29 -23.48 9.17
C ASN A 112 0.40 -24.13 8.10
N GLU A 113 -0.83 -24.51 8.41
CA GLU A 113 -1.80 -24.99 7.44
C GLU A 113 -2.12 -23.90 6.38
N LEU A 114 -2.38 -22.67 6.82
CA LEU A 114 -2.63 -21.55 5.92
C LEU A 114 -1.42 -21.27 5.01
N LEU A 115 -0.21 -21.36 5.55
CA LEU A 115 1.02 -21.17 4.78
C LEU A 115 1.19 -22.23 3.69
N LEU A 116 0.83 -23.49 3.95
CA LEU A 116 0.87 -24.55 2.92
C LEU A 116 -0.02 -24.20 1.73
N GLU A 117 -1.21 -23.67 1.96
CA GLU A 117 -2.11 -23.23 0.90
C GLU A 117 -1.54 -22.01 0.13
N LEU A 118 -0.96 -21.06 0.84
CA LEU A 118 -0.40 -19.85 0.24
C LEU A 118 0.90 -20.12 -0.53
N TYR A 119 1.80 -20.97 -0.01
CA TYR A 119 3.06 -21.35 -0.67
C TYR A 119 2.88 -22.16 -1.94
N ALA A 120 1.73 -22.82 -2.12
CA ALA A 120 1.44 -23.53 -3.37
C ALA A 120 1.54 -22.64 -4.62
N TYR A 121 1.53 -21.32 -4.43
CA TYR A 121 1.50 -20.35 -5.52
C TYR A 121 2.77 -19.51 -5.66
N ASP A 122 3.50 -19.20 -4.58
CA ASP A 122 4.72 -18.37 -4.64
C ASP A 122 5.43 -18.26 -3.28
N GLU A 123 6.69 -17.81 -3.30
CA GLU A 123 7.49 -17.49 -2.14
C GLU A 123 6.96 -16.22 -1.42
N LEU A 124 6.69 -16.29 -0.12
CA LEU A 124 6.07 -15.22 0.67
C LEU A 124 7.10 -14.36 1.45
N LYS A 125 8.19 -13.96 0.81
CA LYS A 125 9.33 -13.24 1.41
C LYS A 125 8.94 -12.03 2.28
N TYR A 126 7.90 -11.31 1.92
CA TYR A 126 7.46 -10.08 2.60
C TYR A 126 6.11 -10.24 3.27
N TRP A 127 5.77 -11.47 3.59
CA TRP A 127 4.56 -11.85 4.31
C TRP A 127 4.96 -12.38 5.66
N GLY A 128 4.39 -11.86 6.74
CA GLY A 128 4.71 -12.28 8.09
C GLY A 128 3.47 -12.53 8.94
N PHE A 129 3.67 -13.33 9.98
CA PHE A 129 2.68 -13.57 11.02
C PHE A 129 3.26 -13.11 12.35
N ALA A 130 2.50 -12.26 13.07
CA ALA A 130 2.86 -11.79 14.39
C ALA A 130 1.86 -12.32 15.41
N PHE A 131 2.37 -13.05 16.40
CA PHE A 131 1.57 -13.70 17.44
C PHE A 131 1.55 -12.83 18.69
N GLY A 132 0.36 -12.61 19.22
CA GLY A 132 0.17 -11.78 20.40
C GLY A 132 -0.87 -12.34 21.35
N SER A 133 -0.81 -11.88 22.60
CA SER A 133 -1.90 -12.10 23.54
C SER A 133 -3.16 -11.32 23.10
N SER A 134 -4.31 -11.73 23.60
CA SER A 134 -5.59 -11.03 23.36
C SER A 134 -5.51 -9.53 23.67
N ASP A 135 -4.83 -9.15 24.75
CA ASP A 135 -4.67 -7.76 25.15
C ASP A 135 -3.74 -6.98 24.23
N GLN A 136 -2.66 -7.61 23.75
CA GLN A 136 -1.76 -6.99 22.75
C GLN A 136 -2.49 -6.74 21.45
N ILE A 137 -3.26 -7.72 20.94
CA ILE A 137 -4.04 -7.62 19.70
C ILE A 137 -5.11 -6.54 19.82
N LYS A 138 -5.90 -6.54 20.91
CA LYS A 138 -6.90 -5.50 21.18
C LYS A 138 -6.24 -4.13 21.32
N GLY A 139 -5.10 -4.07 21.99
CA GLY A 139 -4.32 -2.84 22.16
C GLY A 139 -3.77 -2.29 20.84
N LEU A 140 -3.31 -3.14 19.94
CA LEU A 140 -2.90 -2.76 18.58
C LEU A 140 -4.11 -2.26 17.78
N HIS A 141 -5.20 -3.02 17.75
CA HIS A 141 -6.41 -2.65 17.01
C HIS A 141 -7.01 -1.32 17.53
N SER A 142 -7.06 -1.09 18.82
CA SER A 142 -7.55 0.18 19.41
C SER A 142 -6.68 1.38 19.06
N SER A 143 -5.42 1.16 18.71
CA SER A 143 -4.53 2.21 18.19
C SER A 143 -4.86 2.62 16.75
N LEU A 144 -5.59 1.79 16.00
CA LEU A 144 -6.07 2.09 14.66
C LEU A 144 -7.39 2.89 14.69
N LYS A 145 -7.68 3.62 13.62
CA LYS A 145 -8.99 4.20 13.36
C LYS A 145 -9.82 3.16 12.62
N SER A 146 -10.68 2.47 13.35
CA SER A 146 -11.62 1.48 12.82
C SER A 146 -13.04 1.83 13.26
N SER A 147 -13.99 1.68 12.34
CA SER A 147 -15.42 1.82 12.65
C SER A 147 -16.01 0.54 13.27
N ASN A 148 -15.26 -0.56 13.23
CA ASN A 148 -15.72 -1.87 13.68
C ASN A 148 -14.75 -2.42 14.72
N ALA A 149 -15.28 -3.09 15.71
CA ALA A 149 -14.50 -3.85 16.68
C ALA A 149 -13.97 -5.16 16.03
N LEU A 150 -13.00 -5.79 16.70
CA LEU A 150 -12.62 -7.17 16.40
C LEU A 150 -13.78 -8.11 16.73
N ASN A 151 -13.87 -9.20 16.00
CA ASN A 151 -14.76 -10.31 16.33
C ASN A 151 -14.33 -10.98 17.66
N SER A 152 -15.14 -11.91 18.17
CA SER A 152 -14.85 -12.63 19.42
C SER A 152 -13.57 -13.47 19.34
N ASP A 153 -13.24 -13.98 18.16
CA ASP A 153 -12.02 -14.72 17.81
C ASP A 153 -10.81 -13.82 17.50
N LEU A 154 -10.94 -12.52 17.71
CA LEU A 154 -9.93 -11.49 17.39
C LEU A 154 -9.67 -11.30 15.90
N SER A 155 -10.49 -11.83 15.01
CA SER A 155 -10.43 -11.56 13.58
C SER A 155 -11.10 -10.23 13.20
N SER A 156 -10.78 -9.73 12.00
CA SER A 156 -11.45 -8.61 11.37
C SER A 156 -11.47 -8.77 9.86
N PRO A 157 -12.60 -8.50 9.18
CA PRO A 157 -12.63 -8.43 7.73
C PRO A 157 -11.99 -7.15 7.20
N TYR A 158 -11.57 -6.23 8.06
CA TYR A 158 -10.99 -4.95 7.70
C TYR A 158 -9.48 -4.98 7.76
N ILE A 159 -8.85 -4.40 6.72
CA ILE A 159 -7.41 -4.32 6.52
C ILE A 159 -6.99 -2.86 6.59
N PHE A 160 -5.80 -2.62 7.10
CA PHE A 160 -5.27 -1.28 7.34
C PHE A 160 -3.94 -1.09 6.61
N ILE A 161 -3.68 0.13 6.15
CA ILE A 161 -2.38 0.55 5.64
C ILE A 161 -1.69 1.37 6.73
N VAL A 162 -0.53 0.92 7.18
CA VAL A 162 0.33 1.65 8.13
C VAL A 162 1.63 1.98 7.44
N ASP A 163 2.04 3.25 7.52
CA ASP A 163 3.26 3.72 6.88
C ASP A 163 4.51 3.58 7.79
N LYS A 164 5.64 4.02 7.26
CA LYS A 164 6.94 3.91 7.92
C LYS A 164 7.06 4.69 9.24
N ASP A 165 6.21 5.68 9.41
CA ASP A 165 6.22 6.61 10.55
C ASP A 165 5.15 6.24 11.58
N LEU A 166 4.61 5.01 11.51
CA LEU A 166 3.51 4.51 12.34
C LEU A 166 2.24 5.35 12.21
N SER A 167 1.96 5.84 11.01
CA SER A 167 0.72 6.54 10.69
C SER A 167 -0.18 5.64 9.85
N GLN A 168 -1.43 5.53 10.25
CA GLN A 168 -2.44 4.86 9.44
C GLN A 168 -2.83 5.77 8.28
N ARG A 169 -2.81 5.21 7.09
CA ARG A 169 -3.10 5.92 5.84
C ARG A 169 -4.47 5.51 5.30
N GLY A 170 -5.14 6.46 4.68
CA GLY A 170 -6.48 6.25 4.12
C GLY A 170 -7.00 7.53 3.48
N ARG A 171 -8.31 7.66 3.34
CA ARG A 171 -8.96 8.84 2.76
C ARG A 171 -9.82 9.51 3.83
N ILE A 172 -9.64 10.80 4.04
CA ILE A 172 -10.52 11.60 4.92
C ILE A 172 -11.87 11.83 4.24
N ASP A 173 -11.86 12.02 2.92
CA ASP A 173 -13.03 12.13 2.08
C ASP A 173 -12.94 11.14 0.90
N ASP A 174 -13.83 10.14 0.87
CA ASP A 174 -13.90 9.12 -0.18
C ASP A 174 -15.09 9.33 -1.11
N ARG A 175 -15.74 10.52 -1.05
CA ARG A 175 -16.87 10.87 -1.94
C ARG A 175 -16.39 10.97 -3.39
N LYS A 176 -17.23 10.52 -4.30
CA LYS A 176 -17.05 10.77 -5.73
C LYS A 176 -17.49 12.21 -6.06
N PRO A 177 -17.05 12.80 -7.16
CA PRO A 177 -17.53 14.11 -7.60
C PRO A 177 -19.08 14.18 -7.66
N SER A 178 -19.74 13.14 -8.12
CA SER A 178 -21.20 13.04 -8.15
C SER A 178 -21.87 13.05 -6.77
N ASP A 179 -21.16 12.64 -5.73
CA ASP A 179 -21.66 12.63 -4.35
C ASP A 179 -21.54 14.04 -3.75
N VAL A 180 -20.46 14.74 -4.08
CA VAL A 180 -20.26 16.15 -3.72
C VAL A 180 -21.35 17.02 -4.36
N ASP A 181 -21.63 16.84 -5.64
CA ASP A 181 -22.68 17.58 -6.37
C ASP A 181 -24.07 17.36 -5.78
N LYS A 182 -24.31 16.18 -5.20
CA LYS A 182 -25.57 15.82 -4.51
C LYS A 182 -25.64 16.26 -3.05
N GLY A 183 -24.57 16.89 -2.52
CA GLY A 183 -24.51 17.32 -1.13
C GLY A 183 -24.46 16.17 -0.13
N VAL A 184 -23.92 14.99 -0.52
CA VAL A 184 -23.71 13.87 0.40
C VAL A 184 -22.74 14.28 1.50
N GLU A 185 -23.02 13.91 2.74
CA GLU A 185 -22.11 14.15 3.87
C GLU A 185 -20.74 13.50 3.65
N ILE A 186 -19.70 14.11 4.22
CA ILE A 186 -18.33 13.60 4.11
C ILE A 186 -18.24 12.25 4.82
N PHE A 187 -17.76 11.24 4.11
CA PHE A 187 -17.37 9.96 4.67
C PHE A 187 -15.95 9.59 4.25
N GLY A 188 -15.19 9.03 5.17
CA GLY A 188 -13.82 8.63 4.93
C GLY A 188 -13.68 7.12 4.72
N LEU A 189 -12.49 6.72 4.26
CA LEU A 189 -12.06 5.33 4.14
C LEU A 189 -10.79 5.15 4.96
N SER A 190 -10.92 4.63 6.19
CA SER A 190 -9.79 4.38 7.09
C SER A 190 -9.32 2.92 7.08
N SER A 191 -10.12 2.02 6.54
CA SER A 191 -9.84 0.59 6.41
C SER A 191 -10.52 0.02 5.17
N TYR A 192 -10.08 -1.12 4.70
CA TYR A 192 -10.55 -1.76 3.46
C TYR A 192 -11.16 -3.11 3.77
N ASN A 193 -12.36 -3.36 3.29
CA ASN A 193 -13.02 -4.64 3.50
C ASN A 193 -12.41 -5.73 2.59
N SER A 194 -11.74 -6.71 3.19
CA SER A 194 -11.03 -7.80 2.51
C SER A 194 -11.93 -8.75 1.72
N THR A 195 -13.21 -8.84 2.10
CA THR A 195 -14.17 -9.69 1.39
C THR A 195 -14.74 -9.01 0.15
N LYS A 196 -14.54 -7.69 0.01
CA LYS A 196 -14.95 -6.91 -1.15
C LYS A 196 -13.80 -6.77 -2.15
N VAL A 197 -13.66 -7.71 -3.07
CA VAL A 197 -12.64 -7.72 -4.12
C VAL A 197 -12.52 -6.37 -4.84
N SER A 198 -13.64 -5.71 -5.13
CA SER A 198 -13.64 -4.41 -5.80
C SER A 198 -12.98 -3.30 -4.97
N GLU A 199 -13.13 -3.33 -3.65
CA GLU A 199 -12.54 -2.35 -2.73
C GLU A 199 -11.02 -2.54 -2.64
N ILE A 200 -10.56 -3.79 -2.48
CA ILE A 200 -9.14 -4.12 -2.47
C ILE A 200 -8.49 -3.80 -3.82
N LYS A 201 -9.10 -4.26 -4.92
CA LYS A 201 -8.55 -4.13 -6.26
C LYS A 201 -8.46 -2.67 -6.73
N ASN A 202 -9.46 -1.86 -6.44
CA ASN A 202 -9.55 -0.50 -6.95
C ASN A 202 -9.01 0.51 -5.92
N LYS A 203 -9.62 0.58 -4.72
CA LYS A 203 -9.28 1.63 -3.75
C LYS A 203 -7.93 1.36 -3.06
N MET A 204 -7.78 0.21 -2.40
CA MET A 204 -6.57 -0.11 -1.66
C MET A 204 -5.33 -0.17 -2.55
N ASN A 205 -5.45 -0.75 -3.74
CA ASN A 205 -4.37 -0.83 -4.72
C ASN A 205 -3.92 0.57 -5.17
N ASP A 206 -4.86 1.47 -5.46
CA ASP A 206 -4.55 2.84 -5.87
C ASP A 206 -3.91 3.63 -4.72
N ASP A 207 -4.43 3.47 -3.50
CA ASP A 207 -3.90 4.13 -2.31
C ASP A 207 -2.47 3.69 -1.99
N LEU A 208 -2.16 2.39 -2.12
CA LEU A 208 -0.79 1.89 -2.02
C LEU A 208 0.13 2.48 -3.10
N ARG A 209 -0.33 2.59 -4.36
CA ARG A 209 0.45 3.21 -5.44
C ARG A 209 0.76 4.68 -5.15
N ILE A 210 -0.23 5.44 -4.66
CA ILE A 210 -0.05 6.83 -4.24
C ILE A 210 1.00 6.89 -3.13
N LEU A 211 0.88 6.07 -2.10
CA LEU A 211 1.79 6.03 -0.97
C LEU A 211 3.23 5.69 -1.39
N PHE A 212 3.43 4.69 -2.25
CA PHE A 212 4.75 4.37 -2.79
C PHE A 212 5.33 5.50 -3.63
N THR A 213 4.51 6.20 -4.40
CA THR A 213 4.93 7.35 -5.20
C THR A 213 5.36 8.51 -4.30
N GLU A 214 4.59 8.80 -3.24
CA GLU A 214 4.93 9.80 -2.22
C GLU A 214 6.31 9.52 -1.59
N TYR A 215 6.57 8.30 -1.14
CA TYR A 215 7.86 7.93 -0.54
C TYR A 215 9.02 7.95 -1.55
N ARG A 216 8.76 7.66 -2.82
CA ARG A 216 9.75 7.78 -3.89
C ARG A 216 10.13 9.24 -4.13
N GLN A 217 9.15 10.15 -4.16
CA GLN A 217 9.37 11.58 -4.33
C GLN A 217 10.11 12.18 -3.15
N LYS A 218 9.70 11.88 -1.91
CA LYS A 218 10.40 12.32 -0.69
C LYS A 218 11.88 11.89 -0.69
N ARG A 219 12.16 10.66 -1.11
CA ARG A 219 13.55 10.17 -1.20
C ARG A 219 14.36 10.92 -2.26
N LYS A 220 13.79 11.20 -3.44
CA LYS A 220 14.47 11.98 -4.48
C LYS A 220 14.77 13.40 -4.01
N ALA A 221 13.80 14.09 -3.42
CA ALA A 221 13.97 15.41 -2.86
C ALA A 221 15.05 15.47 -1.78
N GLY A 222 15.14 14.45 -0.91
CA GLY A 222 16.19 14.33 0.09
C GLY A 222 17.60 14.11 -0.51
N VAL A 223 17.71 13.33 -1.58
CA VAL A 223 18.97 13.13 -2.32
C VAL A 223 19.40 14.41 -3.00
N ASP A 224 18.50 15.12 -3.66
CA ASP A 224 18.83 16.39 -4.35
C ASP A 224 19.26 17.48 -3.36
N SER A 225 18.69 17.53 -2.14
CA SER A 225 19.09 18.46 -1.10
C SER A 225 20.48 18.16 -0.53
N ASN A 226 20.84 16.90 -0.40
CA ASN A 226 22.16 16.48 0.06
C ASN A 226 23.23 16.75 -0.99
N ASN A 227 22.96 16.49 -2.26
CA ASN A 227 23.90 16.80 -3.35
C ASN A 227 24.18 18.30 -3.43
N ARG A 228 23.16 19.16 -3.38
CA ARG A 228 23.33 20.62 -3.36
C ARG A 228 24.12 21.11 -2.13
N ARG A 229 23.99 20.46 -0.99
CA ARG A 229 24.75 20.80 0.21
C ARG A 229 26.23 20.43 0.09
N ASN A 230 26.53 19.28 -0.55
CA ASN A 230 27.89 18.85 -0.79
C ASN A 230 28.61 19.75 -1.81
N GLU A 231 27.95 20.16 -2.88
CA GLU A 231 28.49 21.11 -3.88
C GLU A 231 28.79 22.50 -3.28
N ASN A 232 28.05 22.93 -2.22
CA ASN A 232 28.29 24.20 -1.53
C ASN A 232 29.40 24.11 -0.44
N ILE A 233 29.89 22.93 -0.12
CA ILE A 233 30.98 22.74 0.84
C ILE A 233 32.34 22.63 0.12
N GLU A 234 32.34 22.28 -1.18
CA GLU A 234 33.55 22.16 -2.00
C GLU A 234 33.95 23.47 -2.72
N ASN A 235 33.19 24.57 -2.57
CA ASN A 235 33.48 25.92 -3.02
C ASN A 235 33.70 26.85 -1.83
#